data_97981a47c84721367667159e022cd7f1
#
_entry.id   97981a47c84721367667159e022cd7f1
#
_cell.length_a   1.000
_cell.length_b   1.000
_cell.length_c   1.000
_cell.angle_alpha   90.00
_cell.angle_beta   90.00
_cell.angle_gamma   90.00
#
_symmetry.space_group_name_H-M   'P 1'
#
loop_
_entity.id
_entity.type
_entity.pdbx_description
1 polymer ?
#
loop_
_entity_poly.entity_id
_entity_poly.type
_entity_poly.pdbx_seq_one_letter_code
_entity_poly.pdbx_strand_id
1 'polypeptide(L)'
;KKTSPMLEEVRYYTKELLRLSEQRQTVLDQMVELAQPLPEYDILLSIPGIAETTATSIIGELGDIRRFQSANQINAFIGIDLKHYESGNFLAKEHITKRGNPYARKILFKCIHNIASASHTNPCHIADFYEKRKKQSQTTST
;
A
#
# COMPACT_ATOMS: atom_id res chain seq x y z
N LYS A 1 39.04 21.90 22.52
CA LYS A 1 38.40 20.64 23.02
C LYS A 1 38.36 19.69 21.83
N LYS A 2 39.08 18.56 21.88
CA LYS A 2 38.96 17.50 20.85
C LYS A 2 37.54 16.92 20.91
N THR A 3 36.78 17.10 19.87
CA THR A 3 35.43 16.49 19.74
C THR A 3 35.63 14.98 19.64
N SER A 4 34.83 14.19 20.38
CA SER A 4 34.92 12.74 20.29
C SER A 4 34.63 12.29 18.86
N PRO A 5 35.39 11.35 18.26
CA PRO A 5 35.10 10.80 16.93
C PRO A 5 33.66 10.34 16.74
N MET A 6 33.08 9.75 17.78
CA MET A 6 31.70 9.33 17.81
C MET A 6 30.71 10.51 17.62
N LEU A 7 31.03 11.69 18.15
CA LEU A 7 30.18 12.88 18.01
C LEU A 7 30.25 13.45 16.59
N GLU A 8 31.37 13.33 15.91
CA GLU A 8 31.53 13.72 14.52
C GLU A 8 30.76 12.79 13.58
N GLU A 9 30.80 11.50 13.87
CA GLU A 9 30.05 10.49 13.14
C GLU A 9 28.53 10.70 13.27
N VAL A 10 28.03 10.92 14.49
CA VAL A 10 26.60 11.25 14.72
C VAL A 10 26.20 12.52 13.95
N ARG A 11 27.01 13.56 13.98
CA ARG A 11 26.74 14.80 13.22
C ARG A 11 26.70 14.56 11.71
N TYR A 12 27.59 13.73 11.20
CA TYR A 12 27.61 13.38 9.79
C TYR A 12 26.33 12.67 9.38
N TYR A 13 25.95 11.60 10.08
CA TYR A 13 24.71 10.87 9.78
C TYR A 13 23.45 11.71 9.97
N THR A 14 23.42 12.60 10.95
CA THR A 14 22.30 13.52 11.14
C THR A 14 22.13 14.45 9.94
N LYS A 15 23.21 15.05 9.45
CA LYS A 15 23.18 15.89 8.25
C LYS A 15 22.75 15.12 7.02
N GLU A 16 23.24 13.90 6.85
CA GLU A 16 22.89 13.06 5.72
C GLU A 16 21.40 12.65 5.78
N LEU A 17 20.89 12.33 6.95
CA LEU A 17 19.47 12.02 7.14
C LEU A 17 18.58 13.22 6.79
N LEU A 18 18.93 14.41 7.23
CA LEU A 18 18.19 15.64 6.87
C LEU A 18 18.20 15.88 5.37
N ARG A 19 19.37 15.78 4.74
CA ARG A 19 19.52 15.93 3.28
C ARG A 19 18.65 14.93 2.51
N LEU A 20 18.66 13.65 2.91
CA LEU A 20 17.86 12.61 2.29
C LEU A 20 16.36 12.82 2.52
N SER A 21 15.99 13.34 3.68
CA SER A 21 14.58 13.69 3.98
C SER A 21 14.07 14.81 3.09
N GLU A 22 14.88 15.84 2.86
CA GLU A 22 14.55 16.93 1.92
C GLU A 22 14.44 16.44 0.49
N GLN A 23 15.39 15.63 0.04
CA GLN A 23 15.36 15.05 -1.31
C GLN A 23 14.12 14.14 -1.50
N ARG A 24 13.79 13.33 -0.48
CA ARG A 24 12.59 12.50 -0.51
C ARG A 24 11.34 13.35 -0.65
N GLN A 25 11.24 14.47 0.09
CA GLN A 25 10.09 15.37 -0.01
C GLN A 25 9.98 15.98 -1.41
N THR A 26 11.07 16.48 -1.97
CA THR A 26 11.08 17.03 -3.33
C THR A 26 10.59 16.03 -4.37
N VAL A 27 11.03 14.76 -4.27
CA VAL A 27 10.57 13.70 -5.19
C VAL A 27 9.08 13.41 -4.98
N LEU A 28 8.60 13.40 -3.74
CA LEU A 28 7.17 13.20 -3.46
C LEU A 28 6.32 14.33 -4.04
N ASP A 29 6.76 15.59 -3.91
CA ASP A 29 6.05 16.73 -4.47
C ASP A 29 5.95 16.63 -6.00
N GLN A 30 7.04 16.25 -6.67
CA GLN A 30 7.05 16.00 -8.12
C GLN A 30 6.11 14.84 -8.51
N MET A 31 6.07 13.76 -7.71
CA MET A 31 5.13 12.66 -7.94
C MET A 31 3.68 13.11 -7.81
N VAL A 32 3.37 13.98 -6.84
CA VAL A 32 2.03 14.55 -6.65
C VAL A 32 1.65 15.40 -7.86
N GLU A 33 2.52 16.30 -8.32
CA GLU A 33 2.29 17.12 -9.52
C GLU A 33 1.96 16.29 -10.76
N LEU A 34 2.64 15.16 -10.94
CA LEU A 34 2.39 14.24 -12.06
C LEU A 34 1.10 13.43 -11.90
N ALA A 35 0.68 13.14 -10.68
CA ALA A 35 -0.50 12.35 -10.40
C ALA A 35 -1.80 13.16 -10.39
N GLN A 36 -1.76 14.42 -9.95
CA GLN A 36 -2.93 15.31 -9.83
C GLN A 36 -3.82 15.38 -11.08
N PRO A 37 -3.28 15.43 -12.32
CA PRO A 37 -4.12 15.48 -13.53
C PRO A 37 -4.85 14.16 -13.84
N LEU A 38 -4.54 13.08 -13.13
CA LEU A 38 -5.11 11.76 -13.39
C LEU A 38 -6.41 11.59 -12.61
N PRO A 39 -7.49 11.13 -13.23
CA PRO A 39 -8.79 10.97 -12.56
C PRO A 39 -8.73 9.95 -11.41
N GLU A 40 -7.79 9.01 -11.45
CA GLU A 40 -7.54 8.03 -10.41
C GLU A 40 -7.06 8.68 -9.10
N TYR A 41 -6.41 9.85 -9.17
CA TYR A 41 -5.88 10.55 -8.01
C TYR A 41 -6.99 10.99 -7.07
N ASP A 42 -7.99 11.72 -7.57
CA ASP A 42 -9.13 12.19 -6.77
C ASP A 42 -9.97 11.03 -6.23
N ILE A 43 -10.14 9.97 -7.04
CA ILE A 43 -10.84 8.75 -6.62
C ILE A 43 -10.12 8.11 -5.40
N LEU A 44 -8.80 8.01 -5.44
CA LEU A 44 -8.03 7.45 -4.34
C LEU A 44 -8.09 8.34 -3.09
N LEU A 45 -8.00 9.65 -3.24
CA LEU A 45 -8.10 10.60 -2.13
C LEU A 45 -9.49 10.62 -1.48
N SER A 46 -10.54 10.26 -2.20
CA SER A 46 -11.89 10.14 -1.64
C SER A 46 -12.02 9.00 -0.62
N ILE A 47 -11.07 8.08 -0.58
CA ILE A 47 -11.08 6.94 0.34
C ILE A 47 -10.44 7.36 1.67
N PRO A 48 -11.18 7.34 2.80
CA PRO A 48 -10.64 7.66 4.11
C PRO A 48 -9.39 6.82 4.45
N GLY A 49 -8.33 7.48 4.89
CA GLY A 49 -7.06 6.83 5.20
C GLY A 49 -6.07 6.72 4.04
N ILE A 50 -6.44 7.17 2.83
CA ILE A 50 -5.51 7.34 1.71
C ILE A 50 -5.13 8.81 1.58
N ALA A 51 -3.86 9.11 1.82
CA ALA A 51 -3.27 10.44 1.65
C ALA A 51 -2.55 10.56 0.30
N GLU A 52 -2.18 11.78 -0.10
CA GLU A 52 -1.52 12.10 -1.37
C GLU A 52 -0.33 11.19 -1.69
N THR A 53 0.58 11.00 -0.74
CA THR A 53 1.74 10.12 -0.91
C THR A 53 1.37 8.66 -1.16
N THR A 54 0.25 8.21 -0.60
CA THR A 54 -0.23 6.84 -0.81
C THR A 54 -0.91 6.72 -2.16
N ALA A 55 -1.76 7.69 -2.52
CA ALA A 55 -2.42 7.73 -3.83
C ALA A 55 -1.39 7.76 -4.97
N THR A 56 -0.40 8.65 -4.90
CA THR A 56 0.67 8.75 -5.89
C THR A 56 1.50 7.47 -5.98
N SER A 57 1.78 6.83 -4.84
CA SER A 57 2.52 5.56 -4.83
C SER A 57 1.73 4.42 -5.48
N ILE A 58 0.41 4.35 -5.26
CA ILE A 58 -0.47 3.37 -5.93
C ILE A 58 -0.46 3.61 -7.45
N ILE A 59 -0.64 4.85 -7.87
CA ILE A 59 -0.63 5.23 -9.29
C ILE A 59 0.71 4.88 -9.92
N GLY A 60 1.83 5.22 -9.28
CA GLY A 60 3.17 4.92 -9.78
C GLY A 60 3.43 3.43 -9.94
N GLU A 61 3.00 2.60 -8.98
CA GLU A 61 3.21 1.15 -9.05
C GLU A 61 2.27 0.43 -10.04
N LEU A 62 1.04 0.91 -10.21
CA LEU A 62 0.10 0.34 -11.17
C LEU A 62 0.33 0.86 -12.60
N GLY A 63 0.86 2.06 -12.76
CA GLY A 63 0.96 2.73 -14.05
C GLY A 63 -0.42 3.01 -14.64
N ASP A 64 -0.54 2.99 -15.97
CA ASP A 64 -1.84 3.21 -16.63
C ASP A 64 -2.84 2.10 -16.27
N ILE A 65 -3.84 2.46 -15.48
CA ILE A 65 -4.87 1.54 -15.01
C ILE A 65 -5.73 0.99 -16.18
N ARG A 66 -5.81 1.71 -17.31
CA ARG A 66 -6.62 1.33 -18.49
C ARG A 66 -6.05 0.14 -19.22
N ARG A 67 -4.79 -0.23 -18.99
CA ARG A 67 -4.18 -1.46 -19.50
C ARG A 67 -4.80 -2.73 -18.94
N PHE A 68 -5.49 -2.64 -17.79
CA PHE A 68 -6.14 -3.78 -17.16
C PHE A 68 -7.61 -3.84 -17.57
N GLN A 69 -8.03 -4.96 -18.15
CA GLN A 69 -9.40 -5.19 -18.59
C GLN A 69 -10.36 -5.59 -17.47
N SER A 70 -9.80 -5.98 -16.31
CA SER A 70 -10.59 -6.42 -15.15
C SER A 70 -9.83 -6.28 -13.84
N ALA A 71 -10.54 -6.24 -12.72
CA ALA A 71 -9.95 -6.26 -11.38
C ALA A 71 -9.09 -7.51 -11.15
N ASN A 72 -9.42 -8.65 -11.75
CA ASN A 72 -8.64 -9.87 -11.64
C ASN A 72 -7.24 -9.73 -12.25
N GLN A 73 -7.11 -8.98 -13.34
CA GLN A 73 -5.78 -8.69 -13.91
C GLN A 73 -4.94 -7.82 -12.99
N ILE A 74 -5.55 -6.85 -12.30
CA ILE A 74 -4.87 -6.05 -11.27
C ILE A 74 -4.44 -6.95 -10.12
N ASN A 75 -5.32 -7.83 -9.64
CA ASN A 75 -5.00 -8.78 -8.57
C ASN A 75 -3.82 -9.70 -8.95
N ALA A 76 -3.80 -10.21 -10.16
CA ALA A 76 -2.71 -11.02 -10.69
C ALA A 76 -1.41 -10.21 -10.83
N PHE A 77 -1.48 -8.97 -11.33
CA PHE A 77 -0.33 -8.06 -11.44
C PHE A 77 0.29 -7.76 -10.07
N ILE A 78 -0.53 -7.59 -9.04
CA ILE A 78 -0.09 -7.34 -7.66
C ILE A 78 0.34 -8.66 -6.98
N GLY A 79 -0.18 -9.80 -7.43
CA GLY A 79 0.05 -11.11 -6.85
C GLY A 79 -0.76 -11.37 -5.59
N ILE A 80 -1.99 -10.84 -5.53
CA ILE A 80 -2.99 -11.11 -4.48
C ILE A 80 -4.11 -12.05 -4.95
N ASP A 81 -4.05 -12.53 -6.18
CA ASP A 81 -4.89 -13.59 -6.71
C ASP A 81 -4.72 -14.87 -5.86
N LEU A 82 -5.84 -15.57 -5.65
CA LEU A 82 -5.85 -16.80 -4.86
C LEU A 82 -5.46 -17.99 -5.74
N LYS A 83 -4.56 -18.82 -5.24
CA LYS A 83 -4.33 -20.16 -5.80
C LYS A 83 -5.36 -21.10 -5.21
N HIS A 84 -6.25 -21.57 -6.08
CA HIS A 84 -7.09 -22.75 -5.79
C HIS A 84 -6.28 -24.00 -6.11
N TYR A 85 -6.09 -24.83 -5.13
CA TYR A 85 -5.49 -26.15 -5.33
C TYR A 85 -6.53 -27.19 -4.95
N GLU A 86 -7.22 -27.71 -5.95
CA GLU A 86 -8.16 -28.82 -5.80
C GLU A 86 -7.50 -30.06 -6.43
N SER A 87 -7.25 -31.06 -5.62
CA SER A 87 -6.81 -32.38 -6.06
C SER A 87 -7.71 -33.44 -5.41
N GLY A 88 -8.75 -33.87 -6.14
CA GLY A 88 -9.71 -34.84 -5.64
C GLY A 88 -10.45 -34.37 -4.36
N ASN A 89 -10.40 -35.13 -3.29
CA ASN A 89 -11.06 -34.82 -2.01
C ASN A 89 -10.22 -33.90 -1.09
N PHE A 90 -9.07 -33.37 -1.55
CA PHE A 90 -8.19 -32.55 -0.73
C PHE A 90 -8.37 -31.06 -1.08
N LEU A 91 -9.01 -30.32 -0.17
CA LEU A 91 -9.10 -28.86 -0.21
C LEU A 91 -7.88 -28.27 0.51
N ALA A 92 -6.90 -27.79 -0.25
CA ALA A 92 -5.78 -27.06 0.34
C ALA A 92 -6.19 -25.66 0.75
N LYS A 93 -5.57 -25.15 1.82
CA LYS A 93 -5.77 -23.78 2.29
C LYS A 93 -5.36 -22.79 1.20
N GLU A 94 -6.27 -21.90 0.82
CA GLU A 94 -6.03 -20.89 -0.20
C GLU A 94 -4.89 -19.95 0.20
N HIS A 95 -3.99 -19.68 -0.72
CA HIS A 95 -2.89 -18.74 -0.54
C HIS A 95 -2.80 -17.76 -1.71
N ILE A 96 -2.42 -16.53 -1.42
CA ILE A 96 -2.10 -15.54 -2.46
C ILE A 96 -0.86 -15.99 -3.23
N THR A 97 -0.84 -15.75 -4.56
CA THR A 97 0.25 -16.24 -5.44
C THR A 97 1.59 -15.59 -5.15
N LYS A 98 1.60 -14.33 -4.71
CA LYS A 98 2.79 -13.50 -4.46
C LYS A 98 3.73 -13.35 -5.66
N ARG A 99 3.31 -13.72 -6.87
CA ARG A 99 4.12 -13.67 -8.09
C ARG A 99 4.16 -12.28 -8.76
N GLY A 100 3.30 -11.36 -8.30
CA GLY A 100 3.19 -10.01 -8.86
C GLY A 100 4.09 -8.98 -8.18
N ASN A 101 3.77 -7.70 -8.40
CA ASN A 101 4.51 -6.56 -7.87
C ASN A 101 4.50 -6.51 -6.33
N PRO A 102 5.64 -6.73 -5.66
CA PRO A 102 5.70 -6.75 -4.20
C PRO A 102 5.54 -5.37 -3.57
N TYR A 103 5.90 -4.30 -4.29
CA TYR A 103 5.79 -2.92 -3.80
C TYR A 103 4.33 -2.48 -3.78
N ALA A 104 3.60 -2.69 -4.89
CA ALA A 104 2.16 -2.45 -4.95
C ALA A 104 1.42 -3.23 -3.86
N ARG A 105 1.74 -4.51 -3.67
CA ARG A 105 1.15 -5.34 -2.61
C ARG A 105 1.41 -4.79 -1.21
N LYS A 106 2.65 -4.32 -0.93
CA LYS A 106 3.02 -3.71 0.35
C LYS A 106 2.26 -2.41 0.61
N ILE A 107 2.09 -1.57 -0.42
CA ILE A 107 1.34 -0.31 -0.31
C ILE A 107 -0.12 -0.61 0.01
N LEU A 108 -0.76 -1.49 -0.77
CA LEU A 108 -2.16 -1.85 -0.55
C LEU A 108 -2.40 -2.51 0.82
N PHE A 109 -1.48 -3.34 1.29
CA PHE A 109 -1.57 -3.89 2.64
C PHE A 109 -1.58 -2.78 3.72
N LYS A 110 -0.71 -1.77 3.58
CA LYS A 110 -0.72 -0.61 4.48
C LYS A 110 -1.99 0.23 4.35
N CYS A 111 -2.54 0.38 3.13
CA CYS A 111 -3.79 1.10 2.91
C CYS A 111 -4.93 0.51 3.73
N ILE A 112 -5.08 -0.80 3.76
CA ILE A 112 -6.15 -1.45 4.55
C ILE A 112 -6.06 -1.09 6.03
N HIS A 113 -4.86 -1.05 6.61
CA HIS A 113 -4.68 -0.65 8.00
C HIS A 113 -5.03 0.83 8.23
N ASN A 114 -4.64 1.71 7.31
CA ASN A 114 -4.95 3.13 7.39
C ASN A 114 -6.45 3.37 7.24
N ILE A 115 -7.11 2.69 6.30
CA ILE A 115 -8.57 2.76 6.10
C ILE A 115 -9.31 2.26 7.35
N ALA A 116 -8.89 1.12 7.90
CA ALA A 116 -9.48 0.59 9.13
C ALA A 116 -9.31 1.54 10.31
N SER A 117 -8.16 2.19 10.44
CA SER A 117 -7.92 3.21 11.46
C SER A 117 -8.78 4.47 11.25
N ALA A 118 -8.84 4.98 10.02
CA ALA A 118 -9.60 6.17 9.67
C ALA A 118 -11.12 5.95 9.79
N SER A 119 -11.60 4.72 9.67
CA SER A 119 -13.02 4.38 9.74
C SER A 119 -13.67 4.67 11.10
N HIS A 120 -12.88 4.83 12.16
CA HIS A 120 -13.40 5.24 13.47
C HIS A 120 -13.97 6.66 13.45
N THR A 121 -13.45 7.54 12.60
CA THR A 121 -13.93 8.91 12.43
C THR A 121 -14.68 9.12 11.11
N ASN A 122 -14.27 8.43 10.05
CA ASN A 122 -14.86 8.51 8.71
C ASN A 122 -15.26 7.10 8.22
N PRO A 123 -16.46 6.61 8.54
CA PRO A 123 -16.91 5.29 8.10
C PRO A 123 -16.93 5.18 6.57
N CYS A 124 -16.51 4.02 6.05
CA CYS A 124 -16.56 3.73 4.62
C CYS A 124 -16.83 2.25 4.38
N HIS A 125 -17.46 1.95 3.25
CA HIS A 125 -17.86 0.57 2.90
C HIS A 125 -16.67 -0.40 2.77
N ILE A 126 -15.46 0.09 2.46
CA ILE A 126 -14.24 -0.74 2.40
C ILE A 126 -13.87 -1.24 3.80
N ALA A 127 -13.95 -0.36 4.81
CA ALA A 127 -13.71 -0.74 6.20
C ALA A 127 -14.78 -1.71 6.70
N ASP A 128 -16.05 -1.46 6.38
CA ASP A 128 -17.16 -2.36 6.75
C ASP A 128 -16.97 -3.75 6.15
N PHE A 129 -16.57 -3.82 4.87
CA PHE A 129 -16.26 -5.08 4.20
C PHE A 129 -15.09 -5.80 4.87
N TYR A 130 -14.02 -5.07 5.21
CA TYR A 130 -12.85 -5.62 5.91
C TYR A 130 -13.24 -6.22 7.26
N GLU A 131 -13.99 -5.49 8.08
CA GLU A 131 -14.44 -5.97 9.40
C GLU A 131 -15.39 -7.18 9.30
N LYS A 132 -16.28 -7.17 8.32
CA LYS A 132 -17.16 -8.31 8.04
C LYS A 132 -16.35 -9.57 7.70
N ARG A 133 -15.34 -9.45 6.84
CA ARG A 133 -14.46 -10.57 6.47
C ARG A 133 -13.62 -11.06 7.64
N LYS A 134 -13.09 -10.16 8.45
CA LYS A 134 -12.32 -10.48 9.64
C LYS A 134 -13.15 -11.30 10.65
N LYS A 135 -14.39 -10.92 10.90
CA LYS A 135 -15.31 -11.67 11.77
C LYS A 135 -15.60 -13.07 11.22
N GLN A 136 -15.84 -13.20 9.91
CA GLN A 136 -16.08 -14.51 9.28
C GLN A 136 -14.88 -15.46 9.42
N SER A 137 -13.64 -14.96 9.27
CA SER A 137 -12.45 -15.79 9.39
C SER A 137 -12.21 -16.29 10.81
N GLN A 138 -12.64 -15.55 11.83
CA GLN A 138 -12.54 -15.96 13.24
C GLN A 138 -13.54 -17.05 13.60
N THR A 139 -14.72 -17.04 12.99
CA THR A 139 -15.79 -18.05 13.25
C THR A 139 -15.49 -19.41 12.62
N THR A 140 -14.65 -19.46 11.58
CA THR A 140 -14.29 -20.71 10.88
C THR A 140 -13.08 -21.42 11.52
N SER A 141 -12.45 -20.82 12.53
CA SER A 141 -11.25 -21.36 13.22
C SER A 141 -11.59 -22.04 14.57
N THR A 142 -12.86 -22.19 14.89
CA THR A 142 -13.37 -22.93 16.06
C THR A 142 -14.02 -24.21 15.61
#